data_0c26de910d1636a890bab28f6a5f9195
#
_entry.id   0c26de910d1636a890bab28f6a5f9195
#
_cell.length_a   1.000
_cell.length_b   1.000
_cell.length_c   1.000
_cell.angle_alpha   90.00
_cell.angle_beta   90.00
_cell.angle_gamma   90.00
#
_symmetry.space_group_name_H-M   'P 1'
#
loop_
_entity.id
_entity.type
_entity.pdbx_description
1 polymer ?
#
loop_
_entity_poly.entity_id
_entity_poly.type
_entity_poly.pdbx_seq_one_letter_code
_entity_poly.pdbx_strand_id
1 'polypeptide(L)'
;MTRKYFGTDGVRGKVGEQPITPDVVMHLGYAAGKVLAGLPRKGMERPAVLIGKDTRVSGYMLESALEAGLSAAGVDVLLVGPMPTPAVAYLTRALRLSAGIVISASHNPYDDNGIKFFSGLSLIHI
;
A
#
# COMPACT_ATOMS: atom_id res chain seq x y z
N MET A 1 13.69 8.90 -7.30
CA MET A 1 12.65 9.10 -8.27
C MET A 1 11.27 8.78 -7.72
N THR A 2 11.16 7.68 -7.07
CA THR A 2 9.91 7.28 -6.47
C THR A 2 9.45 8.26 -5.40
N ARG A 3 10.32 9.10 -4.86
CA ARG A 3 9.95 10.13 -3.90
C ARG A 3 9.19 11.30 -4.52
N LYS A 4 8.96 11.28 -5.81
CA LYS A 4 8.16 12.33 -6.44
C LYS A 4 6.80 12.47 -5.76
N TYR A 5 6.19 11.37 -5.34
CA TYR A 5 4.89 11.37 -4.70
C TYR A 5 4.93 10.98 -3.23
N PHE A 6 5.99 10.31 -2.79
CA PHE A 6 6.10 9.84 -1.42
C PHE A 6 6.91 10.81 -0.55
N GLY A 7 6.32 11.24 0.56
CA GLY A 7 7.02 11.90 1.63
C GLY A 7 7.14 10.96 2.82
N THR A 8 7.45 11.51 3.99
CA THR A 8 7.56 10.73 5.22
C THR A 8 6.23 10.10 5.63
N ASP A 9 5.11 10.69 5.22
CA ASP A 9 3.76 10.21 5.55
C ASP A 9 3.12 9.45 4.39
N GLY A 10 3.92 9.02 3.41
CA GLY A 10 3.41 8.34 2.23
C GLY A 10 2.89 9.30 1.18
N VAL A 11 1.93 8.83 0.37
CA VAL A 11 1.31 9.62 -0.69
C VAL A 11 -0.07 10.06 -0.24
N ARG A 12 -0.35 11.35 -0.32
CA ARG A 12 -1.64 11.91 0.07
C ARG A 12 -2.12 12.92 -0.95
N GLY A 13 -3.41 13.10 -1.03
CA GLY A 13 -4.01 14.12 -1.87
C GLY A 13 -5.50 13.95 -2.00
N LYS A 14 -6.10 14.83 -2.78
CA LYS A 14 -7.52 14.80 -3.06
C LYS A 14 -7.83 13.68 -4.05
N VAL A 15 -8.83 12.87 -3.74
CA VAL A 15 -9.23 11.76 -4.60
C VAL A 15 -9.72 12.28 -5.93
N GLY A 16 -9.23 11.68 -7.01
CA GLY A 16 -9.56 12.10 -8.37
C GLY A 16 -8.56 13.09 -8.96
N GLU A 17 -7.61 13.59 -8.16
CA GLU A 17 -6.52 14.44 -8.64
C GLU A 17 -5.21 13.72 -8.38
N GLN A 18 -4.27 13.85 -9.31
CA GLN A 18 -2.98 13.17 -9.15
C GLN A 18 -2.29 13.64 -7.86
N PRO A 19 -1.66 12.72 -7.09
CA PRO A 19 -1.41 11.31 -7.44
C PRO A 19 -2.51 10.32 -7.01
N ILE A 20 -3.64 10.78 -6.50
CA ILE A 20 -4.69 9.89 -5.98
C ILE A 20 -5.72 9.61 -7.08
N THR A 21 -5.26 9.00 -8.15
CA THR A 21 -6.07 8.55 -9.28
C THR A 21 -5.83 7.07 -9.52
N PRO A 22 -6.80 6.33 -10.10
CA PRO A 22 -6.65 4.89 -10.28
C PRO A 22 -5.41 4.50 -11.09
N ASP A 23 -5.10 5.26 -12.14
CA ASP A 23 -3.96 4.95 -13.00
C ASP A 23 -2.63 5.13 -12.25
N VAL A 24 -2.45 6.23 -11.54
CA VAL A 24 -1.23 6.47 -10.77
C VAL A 24 -1.09 5.44 -9.65
N VAL A 25 -2.19 5.16 -8.94
CA VAL A 25 -2.17 4.21 -7.83
C VAL A 25 -1.86 2.78 -8.32
N MET A 26 -2.40 2.41 -9.48
CA MET A 26 -2.07 1.11 -10.07
C MET A 26 -0.58 1.03 -10.42
N HIS A 27 -0.02 2.09 -10.99
CA HIS A 27 1.41 2.15 -11.28
C HIS A 27 2.26 2.07 -10.02
N LEU A 28 1.84 2.73 -8.94
CA LEU A 28 2.52 2.63 -7.65
C LEU A 28 2.52 1.19 -7.14
N GLY A 29 1.40 0.52 -7.24
CA GLY A 29 1.28 -0.88 -6.85
C GLY A 29 2.21 -1.77 -7.66
N TYR A 30 2.25 -1.57 -8.97
CA TYR A 30 3.13 -2.33 -9.84
C TYR A 30 4.61 -2.08 -9.50
N ALA A 31 5.01 -0.82 -9.35
CA ALA A 31 6.38 -0.47 -9.03
C ALA A 31 6.81 -1.04 -7.68
N ALA A 32 5.97 -0.89 -6.66
CA ALA A 32 6.24 -1.44 -5.34
C ALA A 32 6.32 -2.97 -5.41
N GLY A 33 5.43 -3.58 -6.15
CA GLY A 33 5.42 -5.03 -6.33
C GLY A 33 6.69 -5.54 -6.98
N LYS A 34 7.21 -4.84 -7.98
CA LYS A 34 8.47 -5.22 -8.63
C LYS A 34 9.63 -5.13 -7.65
N VAL A 35 9.66 -4.11 -6.81
CA VAL A 35 10.70 -3.99 -5.79
C VAL A 35 10.61 -5.16 -4.80
N LEU A 36 9.40 -5.44 -4.30
CA LEU A 36 9.22 -6.51 -3.33
C LEU A 36 9.53 -7.89 -3.91
N ALA A 37 9.15 -8.13 -5.16
CA ALA A 37 9.43 -9.41 -5.82
C ALA A 37 10.92 -9.62 -6.02
N GLY A 38 11.70 -8.56 -6.12
CA GLY A 38 13.14 -8.64 -6.29
C GLY A 38 13.93 -8.79 -5.00
N LEU A 39 13.27 -8.64 -3.84
CA LEU A 39 13.96 -8.76 -2.55
C LEU A 39 14.18 -10.24 -2.18
N PRO A 40 15.29 -10.55 -1.47
CA PRO A 40 15.52 -11.92 -1.00
C PRO A 40 14.41 -12.39 -0.08
N ARG A 41 14.00 -13.64 -0.25
CA ARG A 41 13.01 -14.31 0.58
C ARG A 41 13.52 -15.67 0.98
N LYS A 42 13.03 -16.17 2.10
CA LYS A 42 13.31 -17.55 2.50
C LYS A 42 12.40 -18.49 1.72
N GLY A 43 12.99 -19.56 1.19
CA GLY A 43 12.24 -20.59 0.50
C GLY A 43 11.68 -20.13 -0.83
N MET A 44 10.63 -20.81 -1.28
CA MET A 44 10.01 -20.60 -2.58
C MET A 44 8.71 -19.81 -2.49
N GLU A 45 8.47 -19.15 -1.38
CA GLU A 45 7.22 -18.44 -1.17
C GLU A 45 7.12 -17.20 -2.05
N ARG A 46 5.91 -16.95 -2.53
CA ARG A 46 5.65 -15.73 -3.29
C ARG A 46 5.64 -14.55 -2.34
N PRO A 47 6.07 -13.37 -2.80
CA PRO A 47 5.91 -12.18 -1.97
C PRO A 47 4.43 -11.89 -1.75
N ALA A 48 4.10 -11.41 -0.56
CA ALA A 48 2.72 -11.12 -0.22
C ALA A 48 2.65 -9.83 0.58
N VAL A 49 1.58 -9.05 0.35
CA VAL A 49 1.33 -7.83 1.10
C VAL A 49 -0.08 -7.86 1.67
N LEU A 50 -0.26 -7.10 2.74
CA LEU A 50 -1.55 -6.91 3.37
C LEU A 50 -1.97 -5.46 3.15
N ILE A 51 -3.23 -5.25 2.76
CA ILE A 51 -3.77 -3.91 2.57
C ILE A 51 -4.92 -3.68 3.56
N GLY A 52 -4.75 -2.69 4.42
CA GLY A 52 -5.80 -2.19 5.28
C GLY A 52 -6.19 -0.79 4.86
N LYS A 53 -7.34 -0.31 5.33
CA LYS A 53 -7.81 1.02 5.00
C LYS A 53 -8.62 1.60 6.16
N ASP A 54 -8.83 2.92 6.15
CA ASP A 54 -9.78 3.53 7.04
C ASP A 54 -11.18 3.43 6.43
N THR A 55 -12.14 4.15 6.96
CA THR A 55 -13.54 4.02 6.54
C THR A 55 -13.94 4.91 5.36
N ARG A 56 -12.98 5.63 4.77
CA ARG A 56 -13.29 6.47 3.61
C ARG A 56 -13.74 5.62 2.42
N VAL A 57 -14.80 6.08 1.74
CA VAL A 57 -15.37 5.33 0.60
C VAL A 57 -14.37 5.12 -0.51
N SER A 58 -13.52 6.13 -0.77
CA SER A 58 -12.49 6.04 -1.81
C SER A 58 -11.46 4.94 -1.56
N GLY A 59 -11.40 4.41 -0.33
CA GLY A 59 -10.50 3.30 -0.01
C GLY A 59 -10.74 2.08 -0.88
N TYR A 60 -11.98 1.82 -1.26
CA TYR A 60 -12.29 0.66 -2.11
C TYR A 60 -11.67 0.78 -3.50
N MET A 61 -11.76 1.97 -4.10
CA MET A 61 -11.12 2.21 -5.40
C MET A 61 -9.61 2.10 -5.31
N LEU A 62 -9.03 2.68 -4.27
CA LEU A 62 -7.57 2.70 -4.11
C LEU A 62 -7.02 1.31 -3.83
N GLU A 63 -7.70 0.52 -2.99
CA GLU A 63 -7.21 -0.84 -2.74
C GLU A 63 -7.32 -1.72 -3.99
N SER A 64 -8.37 -1.53 -4.80
CA SER A 64 -8.51 -2.29 -6.06
C SER A 64 -7.40 -1.93 -7.05
N ALA A 65 -7.07 -0.65 -7.15
CA ALA A 65 -5.99 -0.21 -8.04
C ALA A 65 -4.63 -0.74 -7.58
N LEU A 66 -4.35 -0.68 -6.28
CA LEU A 66 -3.13 -1.24 -5.71
C LEU A 66 -3.06 -2.74 -5.94
N GLU A 67 -4.15 -3.45 -5.70
CA GLU A 67 -4.20 -4.89 -5.89
C GLU A 67 -3.91 -5.27 -7.33
N ALA A 68 -4.48 -4.55 -8.28
CA ALA A 68 -4.24 -4.80 -9.70
C ALA A 68 -2.75 -4.67 -10.04
N GLY A 69 -2.12 -3.59 -9.57
CA GLY A 69 -0.70 -3.35 -9.82
C GLY A 69 0.20 -4.39 -9.16
N LEU A 70 -0.06 -4.69 -7.90
CA LEU A 70 0.71 -5.68 -7.15
C LEU A 70 0.58 -7.07 -7.76
N SER A 71 -0.64 -7.46 -8.13
CA SER A 71 -0.88 -8.76 -8.76
C SER A 71 -0.15 -8.88 -10.09
N ALA A 72 -0.16 -7.81 -10.89
CA ALA A 72 0.56 -7.79 -12.16
C ALA A 72 2.07 -7.96 -11.96
N ALA A 73 2.60 -7.54 -10.83
CA ALA A 73 4.02 -7.69 -10.50
C ALA A 73 4.35 -9.05 -9.87
N GLY A 74 3.36 -9.90 -9.64
CA GLY A 74 3.57 -11.23 -9.06
C GLY A 74 3.50 -11.28 -7.55
N VAL A 75 2.85 -10.31 -6.93
CA VAL A 75 2.72 -10.22 -5.46
C VAL A 75 1.31 -10.62 -5.06
N ASP A 76 1.20 -11.50 -4.07
CA ASP A 76 -0.11 -11.87 -3.52
C ASP A 76 -0.61 -10.77 -2.59
N VAL A 77 -1.92 -10.57 -2.55
CA VAL A 77 -2.52 -9.48 -1.79
C VAL A 77 -3.58 -10.02 -0.84
N LEU A 78 -3.49 -9.62 0.44
CA LEU A 78 -4.51 -9.89 1.44
C LEU A 78 -5.23 -8.59 1.76
N LEU A 79 -6.54 -8.55 1.48
CA LEU A 79 -7.37 -7.39 1.80
C LEU A 79 -8.04 -7.65 3.14
N VAL A 80 -7.78 -6.79 4.12
CA VAL A 80 -8.30 -6.99 5.47
C VAL A 80 -9.40 -5.98 5.86
N GLY A 81 -9.77 -5.10 4.93
CA GLY A 81 -10.82 -4.13 5.20
C GLY A 81 -10.40 -3.01 6.14
N PRO A 82 -11.38 -2.33 6.76
CA PRO A 82 -11.07 -1.24 7.69
C PRO A 82 -10.27 -1.74 8.88
N MET A 83 -9.14 -1.09 9.13
CA MET A 83 -8.22 -1.51 10.19
C MET A 83 -7.29 -0.35 10.54
N PRO A 84 -7.03 -0.11 11.84
CA PRO A 84 -6.10 0.95 12.25
C PRO A 84 -4.67 0.66 11.78
N THR A 85 -3.92 1.72 11.51
CA THR A 85 -2.53 1.61 11.05
C THR A 85 -1.67 0.71 11.95
N PRO A 86 -1.72 0.83 13.30
CA PRO A 86 -0.91 -0.07 14.15
C PRO A 86 -1.25 -1.53 13.97
N ALA A 87 -2.52 -1.86 13.71
CA ALA A 87 -2.93 -3.25 13.50
C ALA A 87 -2.37 -3.79 12.19
N VAL A 88 -2.34 -2.97 11.13
CA VAL A 88 -1.72 -3.36 9.86
C VAL A 88 -0.24 -3.66 10.05
N ALA A 89 0.47 -2.78 10.75
CA ALA A 89 1.89 -2.97 11.02
C ALA A 89 2.13 -4.25 11.83
N TYR A 90 1.30 -4.48 12.84
CA TYR A 90 1.40 -5.69 13.66
C TYR A 90 1.21 -6.96 12.83
N LEU A 91 0.14 -7.00 12.03
CA LEU A 91 -0.16 -8.18 11.22
C LEU A 91 0.90 -8.44 10.16
N THR A 92 1.46 -7.38 9.59
CA THR A 92 2.55 -7.52 8.62
C THR A 92 3.72 -8.29 9.23
N ARG A 93 4.08 -7.97 10.47
CA ARG A 93 5.13 -8.69 11.18
C ARG A 93 4.69 -10.08 11.60
N ALA A 94 3.51 -10.19 12.21
CA ALA A 94 3.03 -11.45 12.76
C ALA A 94 2.87 -12.53 11.68
N LEU A 95 2.42 -12.14 10.50
CA LEU A 95 2.22 -13.05 9.37
C LEU A 95 3.45 -13.14 8.47
N ARG A 96 4.52 -12.43 8.81
CA ARG A 96 5.78 -12.43 8.06
C ARG A 96 5.58 -12.07 6.59
N LEU A 97 4.74 -11.07 6.34
CA LEU A 97 4.47 -10.61 4.99
C LEU A 97 5.60 -9.71 4.50
N SER A 98 5.70 -9.58 3.18
CA SER A 98 6.73 -8.74 2.56
C SER A 98 6.54 -7.27 2.90
N ALA A 99 5.30 -6.82 2.98
CA ALA A 99 4.97 -5.44 3.32
C ALA A 99 3.51 -5.33 3.75
N GLY A 100 3.20 -4.23 4.40
CA GLY A 100 1.83 -3.82 4.69
C GLY A 100 1.56 -2.47 4.04
N ILE A 101 0.33 -2.26 3.61
CA ILE A 101 -0.09 -1.00 3.00
C ILE A 101 -1.33 -0.51 3.76
N VAL A 102 -1.33 0.77 4.09
CA VAL A 102 -2.47 1.41 4.72
C VAL A 102 -2.99 2.51 3.82
N ILE A 103 -4.28 2.46 3.51
CA ILE A 103 -4.97 3.48 2.75
C ILE A 103 -5.69 4.39 3.75
N SER A 104 -5.07 5.54 4.02
CA SER A 104 -5.60 6.50 4.98
C SER A 104 -4.88 7.83 4.81
N ALA A 105 -5.62 8.91 4.95
CA ALA A 105 -5.04 10.24 4.99
C ALA A 105 -5.08 10.83 6.41
N SER A 106 -5.34 10.00 7.40
CA SER A 106 -5.31 10.40 8.81
C SER A 106 -6.25 11.57 9.10
N HIS A 107 -5.70 12.76 9.36
CA HIS A 107 -6.48 13.95 9.70
C HIS A 107 -6.87 14.81 8.50
N ASN A 108 -6.52 14.40 7.30
CA ASN A 108 -6.90 15.15 6.11
C ASN A 108 -8.42 15.16 5.91
N PRO A 109 -8.97 16.15 5.17
CA PRO A 109 -10.40 16.18 4.88
C PRO A 109 -10.92 14.87 4.29
N TYR A 110 -12.21 14.63 4.42
CA TYR A 110 -12.85 13.37 4.02
C TYR A 110 -12.64 13.04 2.54
N ASP A 111 -12.58 14.05 1.67
CA ASP A 111 -12.38 13.84 0.23
C ASP A 111 -10.92 13.58 -0.15
N ASP A 112 -10.02 13.62 0.80
CA ASP A 112 -8.63 13.20 0.60
C ASP A 112 -8.47 11.72 0.92
N ASN A 113 -7.39 11.15 0.44
CA ASN A 113 -6.94 9.84 0.87
C ASN A 113 -5.43 9.74 0.70
N GLY A 114 -4.85 8.65 1.15
CA GLY A 114 -3.41 8.48 1.08
C GLY A 114 -3.01 7.03 1.19
N ILE A 115 -1.75 6.77 0.91
CA ILE A 115 -1.20 5.41 0.86
C ILE A 115 0.14 5.42 1.58
N LYS A 116 0.31 4.51 2.54
CA LYS A 116 1.58 4.30 3.23
C LYS A 116 2.01 2.86 3.10
N PHE A 117 3.31 2.66 2.91
CA PHE A 117 3.91 1.33 2.82
C PHE A 117 4.75 1.06 4.07
N PHE A 118 4.61 -0.14 4.62
CA PHE A 118 5.39 -0.58 5.77
C PHE A 118 6.09 -1.90 5.47
N SER A 119 7.33 -2.04 5.94
CA SER A 119 7.95 -3.35 6.09
C SER A 119 7.56 -3.91 7.45
N GLY A 120 8.05 -5.09 7.79
CA GLY A 120 7.84 -5.63 9.14
C GLY A 120 8.51 -4.78 10.23
N LEU A 121 9.44 -3.91 9.88
CA LEU A 121 10.22 -3.13 10.84
C LEU A 121 9.92 -1.64 10.79
N SER A 122 9.69 -1.08 9.61
CA SER A 122 9.60 0.36 9.45
C SER A 122 8.88 0.74 8.17
N LEU A 123 8.64 2.03 8.00
CA LEU A 123 8.08 2.59 6.78
C LEU A 123 9.04 2.33 5.62
N ILE A 124 8.49 1.88 4.50
CA ILE A 124 9.27 1.60 3.29
C ILE A 124 9.41 2.87 2.46
N HIS A 125 10.62 3.13 2.03
CA HIS A 125 10.91 4.19 1.07
C HIS A 125 11.06 3.56 -0.33
N ILE A 126 10.14 3.93 -1.19
CA ILE A 126 10.11 3.41 -2.57
C ILE A 126 10.56 4.49 -3.54
#